data_be313ee31f35b4cec484749968b65349
#
_entry.id   be313ee31f35b4cec484749968b65349
#
_cell.length_a   1.000
_cell.length_b   1.000
_cell.length_c   1.000
_cell.angle_alpha   90.00
_cell.angle_beta   90.00
_cell.angle_gamma   90.00
#
_symmetry.space_group_name_H-M   'P 1'
#
loop_
_entity.id
_entity.type
_entity.pdbx_description
1 polymer ?
#
loop_
_entity_poly.entity_id
_entity_poly.type
_entity_poly.pdbx_seq_one_letter_code
_entity_poly.pdbx_strand_id
1 'polypeptide(L)'
;MTWQALMKEELERLRQADIPEADSDIRLFAMDVAGCTYSTLILRMAEEASEEQAQKLRAYVTERMTHKPCQYILGSQEFMGMEFATAPEVLIPRPETELLVEQACGKLEKLREKKRKQTGDGKLRVLDMCCGSGCIGISVAKLVPAVSVDLADISDAAITLTKKNRERLQADCTVIQTDLFAQIEEKYD
;
A
#
# COMPACT_ATOMS: atom_id res chain seq x y z
N MET A 1 -7.50 31.76 -1.02
CA MET A 1 -7.44 31.16 -2.39
C MET A 1 -8.30 29.93 -2.42
N THR A 2 -9.16 29.77 -3.42
CA THR A 2 -10.02 28.57 -3.53
C THR A 2 -9.23 27.31 -3.84
N TRP A 3 -9.77 26.14 -3.46
CA TRP A 3 -9.19 24.84 -3.80
C TRP A 3 -8.96 24.70 -5.31
N GLN A 4 -9.92 25.14 -6.12
CA GLN A 4 -9.80 25.11 -7.58
C GLN A 4 -8.58 25.92 -8.08
N ALA A 5 -8.41 27.14 -7.57
CA ALA A 5 -7.29 28.00 -7.98
C ALA A 5 -5.95 27.44 -7.52
N LEU A 6 -5.88 26.96 -6.27
CA LEU A 6 -4.68 26.36 -5.70
C LEU A 6 -4.25 25.11 -6.45
N MET A 7 -5.18 24.18 -6.68
CA MET A 7 -4.88 22.94 -7.40
C MET A 7 -4.46 23.20 -8.84
N LYS A 8 -5.07 24.20 -9.50
CA LYS A 8 -4.68 24.58 -10.87
C LYS A 8 -3.26 25.14 -10.94
N GLU A 9 -2.91 26.01 -10.00
CA GLU A 9 -1.54 26.59 -9.89
C GLU A 9 -0.50 25.48 -9.66
N GLU A 10 -0.76 24.60 -8.70
CA GLU A 10 0.18 23.54 -8.33
C GLU A 10 0.27 22.42 -9.39
N LEU A 11 -0.82 22.13 -10.11
CA LEU A 11 -0.80 21.22 -11.25
C LEU A 11 0.10 21.74 -12.38
N GLU A 12 0.04 23.04 -12.67
CA GLU A 12 0.90 23.63 -13.68
C GLU A 12 2.38 23.53 -13.31
N ARG A 13 2.73 23.68 -12.05
CA ARG A 13 4.10 23.48 -11.55
C ARG A 13 4.57 22.03 -11.76
N LEU A 14 3.73 21.04 -11.48
CA LEU A 14 4.07 19.63 -11.73
C LEU A 14 4.28 19.35 -13.22
N ARG A 15 3.44 19.93 -14.10
CA ARG A 15 3.58 19.79 -15.54
C ARG A 15 4.85 20.43 -16.08
N GLN A 16 5.22 21.60 -15.58
CA GLN A 16 6.48 22.28 -15.92
C GLN A 16 7.72 21.51 -15.46
N ALA A 17 7.58 20.64 -14.46
CA ALA A 17 8.62 19.74 -13.98
C ALA A 17 8.60 18.36 -14.67
N ASP A 18 7.87 18.22 -15.79
CA ASP A 18 7.75 16.99 -16.57
C ASP A 18 7.32 15.76 -15.74
N ILE A 19 6.37 15.97 -14.81
CA ILE A 19 5.79 14.88 -14.02
C ILE A 19 4.68 14.20 -14.83
N PRO A 20 4.84 12.93 -15.26
CA PRO A 20 3.87 12.27 -16.13
C PRO A 20 2.49 12.10 -15.47
N GLU A 21 2.46 11.81 -14.17
CA GLU A 21 1.23 11.57 -13.39
C GLU A 21 0.69 12.85 -12.71
N ALA A 22 1.07 14.04 -13.15
CA ALA A 22 0.74 15.32 -12.50
C ALA A 22 -0.75 15.47 -12.16
N ASP A 23 -1.66 15.05 -13.06
CA ASP A 23 -3.10 15.16 -12.87
C ASP A 23 -3.64 14.20 -11.79
N SER A 24 -3.05 13.03 -11.60
CA SER A 24 -3.41 12.11 -10.52
C SER A 24 -2.76 12.53 -9.20
N ASP A 25 -1.50 12.94 -9.24
CA ASP A 25 -0.74 13.32 -8.06
C ASP A 25 -1.36 14.53 -7.36
N ILE A 26 -1.72 15.59 -8.10
CA ILE A 26 -2.35 16.77 -7.50
C ILE A 26 -3.67 16.43 -6.80
N ARG A 27 -4.45 15.47 -7.33
CA ARG A 27 -5.70 15.01 -6.70
C ARG A 27 -5.41 14.30 -5.39
N LEU A 28 -4.47 13.36 -5.39
CA LEU A 28 -4.08 12.61 -4.19
C LEU A 28 -3.54 13.53 -3.10
N PHE A 29 -2.68 14.47 -3.45
CA PHE A 29 -2.17 15.46 -2.51
C PHE A 29 -3.27 16.35 -1.93
N ALA A 30 -4.18 16.84 -2.78
CA ALA A 30 -5.28 17.67 -2.32
C ALA A 30 -6.27 16.91 -1.44
N MET A 31 -6.53 15.64 -1.73
CA MET A 31 -7.36 14.76 -0.89
C MET A 31 -6.74 14.56 0.49
N ASP A 32 -5.43 14.27 0.56
CA ASP A 32 -4.71 14.10 1.82
C ASP A 32 -4.72 15.40 2.65
N VAL A 33 -4.42 16.54 2.00
CA VAL A 33 -4.39 17.85 2.67
C VAL A 33 -5.78 18.28 3.15
N ALA A 34 -6.82 18.01 2.36
CA ALA A 34 -8.20 18.33 2.73
C ALA A 34 -8.82 17.32 3.71
N GLY A 35 -8.18 16.15 3.93
CA GLY A 35 -8.70 15.08 4.76
C GLY A 35 -10.03 14.52 4.26
N CYS A 36 -10.24 14.43 2.94
CA CYS A 36 -11.52 14.01 2.37
C CYS A 36 -11.36 13.21 1.07
N THR A 37 -12.45 12.56 0.65
CA THR A 37 -12.50 11.84 -0.63
C THR A 37 -12.50 12.82 -1.82
N TYR A 38 -12.16 12.33 -3.00
CA TYR A 38 -12.19 13.14 -4.23
C TYR A 38 -13.58 13.71 -4.51
N SER A 39 -14.63 12.93 -4.32
CA SER A 39 -16.02 13.42 -4.51
C SER A 39 -16.36 14.59 -3.59
N THR A 40 -15.92 14.50 -2.32
CA THR A 40 -16.09 15.59 -1.35
C THR A 40 -15.26 16.82 -1.74
N LEU A 41 -14.02 16.61 -2.19
CA LEU A 41 -13.14 17.68 -2.64
C LEU A 41 -13.74 18.45 -3.83
N ILE A 42 -14.34 17.75 -4.80
CA ILE A 42 -15.03 18.37 -5.94
C ILE A 42 -16.14 19.32 -5.48
N LEU A 43 -16.95 18.92 -4.51
CA LEU A 43 -18.01 19.77 -3.96
C LEU A 43 -17.46 21.02 -3.25
N ARG A 44 -16.24 20.95 -2.77
CA ARG A 44 -15.56 22.02 -2.02
C ARG A 44 -14.63 22.89 -2.87
N MET A 45 -14.58 22.69 -4.19
CA MET A 45 -13.65 23.40 -5.09
C MET A 45 -13.75 24.92 -5.03
N ALA A 46 -14.95 25.47 -4.75
CA ALA A 46 -15.19 26.92 -4.61
C ALA A 46 -14.87 27.44 -3.19
N GLU A 47 -14.65 26.56 -2.20
CA GLU A 47 -14.27 26.96 -0.85
C GLU A 47 -12.81 27.41 -0.81
N GLU A 48 -12.48 28.25 0.17
CA GLU A 48 -11.11 28.66 0.39
C GLU A 48 -10.32 27.58 1.16
N ALA A 49 -9.13 27.24 0.64
CA ALA A 49 -8.16 26.47 1.38
C ALA A 49 -7.53 27.36 2.48
N SER A 50 -7.30 26.82 3.67
CA SER A 50 -6.57 27.54 4.70
C SER A 50 -5.09 27.74 4.28
N GLU A 51 -4.42 28.69 4.91
CA GLU A 51 -3.00 28.94 4.63
C GLU A 51 -2.13 27.71 4.94
N GLU A 52 -2.45 26.98 6.02
CA GLU A 52 -1.78 25.73 6.38
C GLU A 52 -1.97 24.64 5.30
N GLN A 53 -3.19 24.50 4.80
CA GLN A 53 -3.50 23.58 3.70
C GLN A 53 -2.76 23.94 2.42
N ALA A 54 -2.73 25.22 2.07
CA ALA A 54 -2.00 25.69 0.90
C ALA A 54 -0.49 25.45 1.02
N GLN A 55 0.08 25.70 2.18
CA GLN A 55 1.51 25.45 2.43
C GLN A 55 1.83 23.96 2.37
N LYS A 56 1.00 23.09 2.96
CA LYS A 56 1.17 21.62 2.90
C LYS A 56 1.10 21.10 1.47
N LEU A 57 0.13 21.57 0.67
CA LEU A 57 0.01 21.17 -0.73
C LEU A 57 1.24 21.60 -1.54
N ARG A 58 1.70 22.83 -1.37
CA ARG A 58 2.91 23.35 -2.03
C ARG A 58 4.17 22.56 -1.63
N ALA A 59 4.28 22.14 -0.38
CA ALA A 59 5.39 21.31 0.08
C ALA A 59 5.40 19.96 -0.62
N TYR A 60 4.26 19.28 -0.72
CA TYR A 60 4.11 18.01 -1.45
C TYR A 60 4.50 18.16 -2.93
N VAL A 61 4.00 19.20 -3.60
CA VAL A 61 4.33 19.50 -5.00
C VAL A 61 5.82 19.74 -5.15
N THR A 62 6.44 20.51 -4.25
CA THR A 62 7.87 20.79 -4.29
C THR A 62 8.71 19.51 -4.15
N GLU A 63 8.33 18.60 -3.26
CA GLU A 63 8.99 17.30 -3.16
C GLU A 63 8.78 16.47 -4.43
N ARG A 64 7.55 16.46 -5.00
CA ARG A 64 7.23 15.69 -6.20
C ARG A 64 8.00 16.17 -7.42
N MET A 65 8.26 17.47 -7.54
CA MET A 65 9.09 18.06 -8.60
C MET A 65 10.54 17.54 -8.59
N THR A 66 11.01 16.93 -7.52
CA THR A 66 12.29 16.19 -7.49
C THR A 66 12.17 14.78 -8.07
N HIS A 67 11.06 14.42 -8.69
CA HIS A 67 10.71 13.09 -9.16
C HIS A 67 10.54 12.03 -8.05
N LYS A 68 10.46 12.45 -6.78
CA LYS A 68 10.11 11.54 -5.68
C LYS A 68 8.70 10.99 -5.90
N PRO A 69 8.48 9.67 -5.84
CA PRO A 69 7.16 9.08 -6.00
C PRO A 69 6.12 9.67 -5.05
N CYS A 70 4.90 9.91 -5.56
CA CYS A 70 3.78 10.45 -4.80
C CYS A 70 3.52 9.66 -3.52
N GLN A 71 3.57 8.33 -3.59
CA GLN A 71 3.33 7.42 -2.47
C GLN A 71 4.38 7.55 -1.35
N TYR A 72 5.63 7.90 -1.68
CA TYR A 72 6.64 8.17 -0.65
C TYR A 72 6.47 9.53 0.01
N ILE A 73 5.82 10.49 -0.68
CA ILE A 73 5.48 11.81 -0.12
C ILE A 73 4.28 11.68 0.82
N LEU A 74 3.25 10.94 0.40
CA LEU A 74 2.06 10.64 1.20
C LEU A 74 2.34 9.65 2.35
N GLY A 75 3.38 8.82 2.19
CA GLY A 75 3.73 7.78 3.15
C GLY A 75 2.82 6.56 3.12
N SER A 76 1.93 6.45 2.14
CA SER A 76 1.03 5.31 1.98
C SER A 76 0.63 5.04 0.52
N GLN A 77 0.15 3.82 0.28
CA GLN A 77 -0.43 3.33 -0.96
C GLN A 77 -1.62 2.44 -0.66
N GLU A 78 -2.72 2.66 -1.34
CA GLU A 78 -3.85 1.73 -1.32
C GLU A 78 -3.51 0.47 -2.13
N PHE A 79 -3.83 -0.70 -1.56
CA PHE A 79 -3.67 -2.00 -2.20
C PHE A 79 -4.70 -2.98 -1.63
N MET A 80 -5.45 -3.67 -2.49
CA MET A 80 -6.56 -4.56 -2.09
C MET A 80 -7.59 -3.89 -1.16
N GLY A 81 -7.87 -2.59 -1.36
CA GLY A 81 -8.76 -1.81 -0.50
C GLY A 81 -8.22 -1.52 0.91
N MET A 82 -6.95 -1.75 1.15
CA MET A 82 -6.26 -1.49 2.42
C MET A 82 -5.14 -0.47 2.22
N GLU A 83 -4.93 0.38 3.22
CA GLU A 83 -3.90 1.42 3.17
C GLU A 83 -2.58 0.92 3.77
N PHE A 84 -1.61 0.61 2.91
CA PHE A 84 -0.26 0.19 3.28
C PHE A 84 0.66 1.40 3.44
N ALA A 85 1.43 1.46 4.50
CA ALA A 85 2.53 2.40 4.62
C ALA A 85 3.60 2.09 3.56
N THR A 86 4.23 3.13 3.05
CA THR A 86 5.35 3.05 2.12
C THR A 86 6.61 3.65 2.75
N ALA A 87 7.78 3.22 2.28
CA ALA A 87 9.05 3.77 2.70
C ALA A 87 10.04 3.75 1.52
N PRO A 88 10.97 4.70 1.42
CA PRO A 88 12.12 4.58 0.54
C PRO A 88 12.80 3.22 0.75
N GLU A 89 13.45 2.70 -0.29
CA GLU A 89 14.15 1.39 -0.30
C GLU A 89 13.24 0.15 -0.36
N VAL A 90 11.91 0.30 -0.24
CA VAL A 90 10.95 -0.80 -0.39
C VAL A 90 10.02 -0.51 -1.55
N LEU A 91 9.85 -1.48 -2.44
CA LEU A 91 8.98 -1.33 -3.60
C LEU A 91 7.55 -0.94 -3.19
N ILE A 92 7.03 0.11 -3.81
CA ILE A 92 5.64 0.54 -3.65
C ILE A 92 4.71 -0.55 -4.21
N PRO A 93 3.69 -0.99 -3.47
CA PRO A 93 2.69 -1.92 -3.99
C PRO A 93 2.14 -1.48 -5.35
N ARG A 94 2.11 -2.39 -6.32
CA ARG A 94 1.65 -2.09 -7.68
C ARG A 94 0.24 -2.65 -7.89
N PRO A 95 -0.67 -1.90 -8.55
CA PRO A 95 -2.05 -2.37 -8.78
C PRO A 95 -2.12 -3.71 -9.52
N GLU A 96 -1.20 -3.97 -10.46
CA GLU A 96 -1.16 -5.24 -11.19
C GLU A 96 -0.92 -6.45 -10.28
N THR A 97 -0.29 -6.23 -9.11
CA THR A 97 -0.03 -7.27 -8.12
C THR A 97 -1.31 -7.69 -7.38
N GLU A 98 -2.36 -6.89 -7.40
CA GLU A 98 -3.67 -7.26 -6.82
C GLU A 98 -4.25 -8.51 -7.49
N LEU A 99 -4.07 -8.65 -8.81
CA LEU A 99 -4.48 -9.84 -9.54
C LEU A 99 -3.79 -11.11 -9.02
N LEU A 100 -2.52 -11.02 -8.61
CA LEU A 100 -1.81 -12.14 -7.98
C LEU A 100 -2.47 -12.53 -6.66
N VAL A 101 -2.83 -11.55 -5.82
CA VAL A 101 -3.52 -11.80 -4.55
C VAL A 101 -4.86 -12.46 -4.78
N GLU A 102 -5.67 -11.96 -5.72
CA GLU A 102 -6.98 -12.55 -6.07
C GLU A 102 -6.84 -14.02 -6.50
N GLN A 103 -5.88 -14.31 -7.39
CA GLN A 103 -5.61 -15.67 -7.84
C GLN A 103 -5.12 -16.57 -6.70
N ALA A 104 -4.24 -16.07 -5.83
CA ALA A 104 -3.76 -16.80 -4.66
C ALA A 104 -4.91 -17.13 -3.71
N CYS A 105 -5.75 -16.15 -3.38
CA CYS A 105 -6.93 -16.35 -2.54
C CYS A 105 -7.85 -17.43 -3.10
N GLY A 106 -8.17 -17.37 -4.40
CA GLY A 106 -9.03 -18.38 -5.03
C GLY A 106 -8.43 -19.79 -5.06
N LYS A 107 -7.10 -19.91 -5.18
CA LYS A 107 -6.40 -21.21 -5.06
C LYS A 107 -6.38 -21.72 -3.63
N LEU A 108 -6.10 -20.87 -2.66
CA LEU A 108 -6.06 -21.22 -1.24
C LEU A 108 -7.42 -21.70 -0.73
N GLU A 109 -8.51 -21.06 -1.14
CA GLU A 109 -9.87 -21.53 -0.78
C GLU A 109 -10.14 -22.96 -1.28
N LYS A 110 -9.77 -23.25 -2.52
CA LYS A 110 -9.92 -24.63 -3.08
C LYS A 110 -9.04 -25.63 -2.36
N LEU A 111 -7.80 -25.29 -2.05
CA LEU A 111 -6.88 -26.14 -1.28
C LEU A 111 -7.41 -26.39 0.14
N ARG A 112 -7.93 -25.36 0.80
CA ARG A 112 -8.52 -25.44 2.12
C ARG A 112 -9.72 -26.40 2.15
N GLU A 113 -10.61 -26.29 1.19
CA GLU A 113 -11.76 -27.19 1.08
C GLU A 113 -11.32 -28.65 0.88
N LYS A 114 -10.32 -28.86 0.01
CA LYS A 114 -9.75 -30.20 -0.22
C LYS A 114 -9.13 -30.76 1.06
N LYS A 115 -8.29 -29.96 1.75
CA LYS A 115 -7.63 -30.36 3.00
C LYS A 115 -8.64 -30.63 4.11
N ARG A 116 -9.68 -29.80 4.24
CA ARG A 116 -10.75 -30.00 5.22
C ARG A 116 -11.48 -31.33 5.03
N LYS A 117 -11.71 -31.74 3.78
CA LYS A 117 -12.31 -33.06 3.46
C LYS A 117 -11.39 -34.22 3.80
N GLN A 118 -10.09 -34.03 3.79
CA GLN A 118 -9.07 -35.07 4.04
C GLN A 118 -8.65 -35.16 5.51
N THR A 119 -8.43 -34.02 6.18
CA THR A 119 -7.86 -33.97 7.54
C THR A 119 -8.81 -33.40 8.59
N GLY A 120 -9.93 -32.82 8.20
CA GLY A 120 -10.94 -32.25 9.09
C GLY A 120 -10.73 -30.78 9.46
N ASP A 121 -9.53 -30.22 9.40
CA ASP A 121 -9.24 -28.88 9.90
C ASP A 121 -9.09 -27.79 8.82
N GLY A 122 -8.64 -28.14 7.62
CA GLY A 122 -8.49 -27.22 6.50
C GLY A 122 -7.50 -26.06 6.74
N LYS A 123 -6.62 -26.15 7.74
CA LYS A 123 -5.59 -25.16 8.01
C LYS A 123 -4.51 -25.20 6.94
N LEU A 124 -4.15 -24.03 6.42
CA LEU A 124 -3.07 -23.88 5.44
C LEU A 124 -1.96 -22.99 5.99
N ARG A 125 -0.74 -23.24 5.53
CA ARG A 125 0.42 -22.38 5.77
C ARG A 125 0.91 -21.79 4.45
N VAL A 126 1.13 -20.50 4.42
CA VAL A 126 1.58 -19.73 3.24
C VAL A 126 2.84 -18.97 3.59
N LEU A 127 3.79 -18.96 2.67
CA LEU A 127 5.00 -18.16 2.75
C LEU A 127 4.95 -17.09 1.65
N ASP A 128 5.05 -15.83 2.05
CA ASP A 128 5.34 -14.71 1.16
C ASP A 128 6.82 -14.40 1.24
N MET A 129 7.58 -14.94 0.28
CA MET A 129 9.04 -14.79 0.20
C MET A 129 9.40 -13.52 -0.58
N CYS A 130 10.36 -12.74 -0.05
CA CYS A 130 10.72 -11.41 -0.53
C CYS A 130 9.53 -10.44 -0.43
N CYS A 131 8.91 -10.41 0.75
CA CYS A 131 7.60 -9.78 0.98
C CYS A 131 7.59 -8.25 0.82
N GLY A 132 8.76 -7.57 0.86
CA GLY A 132 8.87 -6.12 0.71
C GLY A 132 8.04 -5.36 1.73
N SER A 133 6.94 -4.73 1.30
CA SER A 133 5.99 -4.04 2.19
C SER A 133 5.05 -5.00 2.94
N GLY A 134 5.05 -6.29 2.60
CA GLY A 134 4.13 -7.31 3.10
C GLY A 134 2.75 -7.26 2.44
N CYS A 135 2.54 -6.48 1.37
CA CYS A 135 1.22 -6.22 0.82
C CYS A 135 0.52 -7.49 0.31
N ILE A 136 1.25 -8.45 -0.28
CA ILE A 136 0.69 -9.72 -0.76
C ILE A 136 0.24 -10.58 0.41
N GLY A 137 1.18 -10.96 1.28
CA GLY A 137 0.89 -11.90 2.37
C GLY A 137 -0.07 -11.34 3.42
N ILE A 138 0.02 -10.05 3.76
CA ILE A 138 -0.95 -9.39 4.65
C ILE A 138 -2.35 -9.42 4.04
N SER A 139 -2.48 -9.13 2.74
CA SER A 139 -3.78 -9.19 2.05
C SER A 139 -4.35 -10.61 2.06
N VAL A 140 -3.52 -11.63 1.79
CA VAL A 140 -3.94 -13.04 1.87
C VAL A 140 -4.42 -13.38 3.28
N ALA A 141 -3.68 -13.00 4.32
CA ALA A 141 -4.06 -13.27 5.70
C ALA A 141 -5.39 -12.61 6.10
N LYS A 142 -5.67 -11.43 5.55
CA LYS A 142 -6.92 -10.68 5.82
C LYS A 142 -8.11 -11.24 5.04
N LEU A 143 -7.89 -11.76 3.84
CA LEU A 143 -8.96 -12.15 2.92
C LEU A 143 -9.30 -13.65 3.02
N VAL A 144 -8.34 -14.51 3.40
CA VAL A 144 -8.56 -15.95 3.46
C VAL A 144 -8.56 -16.45 4.91
N PRO A 145 -9.71 -16.83 5.47
CA PRO A 145 -9.78 -17.38 6.82
C PRO A 145 -9.02 -18.71 6.97
N ALA A 146 -8.50 -18.99 8.16
CA ALA A 146 -7.77 -20.23 8.51
C ALA A 146 -6.50 -20.47 7.68
N VAL A 147 -5.85 -19.40 7.24
CA VAL A 147 -4.52 -19.43 6.64
C VAL A 147 -3.54 -18.78 7.60
N SER A 148 -2.45 -19.47 7.93
CA SER A 148 -1.31 -18.87 8.62
C SER A 148 -0.32 -18.36 7.58
N VAL A 149 0.07 -17.09 7.66
CA VAL A 149 0.97 -16.46 6.71
C VAL A 149 2.27 -16.06 7.39
N ASP A 150 3.38 -16.52 6.84
CA ASP A 150 4.71 -16.07 7.20
C ASP A 150 5.24 -15.13 6.09
N LEU A 151 5.75 -13.98 6.50
CA LEU A 151 6.28 -12.91 5.63
C LEU A 151 7.79 -12.88 5.79
N ALA A 152 8.52 -13.15 4.74
CA ALA A 152 9.96 -13.29 4.80
C ALA A 152 10.68 -12.32 3.85
N ASP A 153 11.72 -11.66 4.33
CA ASP A 153 12.60 -10.80 3.52
C ASP A 153 14.01 -10.77 4.12
N ILE A 154 14.99 -10.42 3.31
CA ILE A 154 16.37 -10.21 3.75
C ILE A 154 16.61 -8.76 4.22
N SER A 155 15.89 -7.80 3.66
CA SER A 155 16.10 -6.38 3.86
C SER A 155 15.56 -5.89 5.21
N ASP A 156 16.39 -5.22 6.00
CA ASP A 156 16.00 -4.57 7.26
C ASP A 156 14.88 -3.55 7.04
N ALA A 157 14.94 -2.79 5.94
CA ALA A 157 13.92 -1.80 5.58
C ALA A 157 12.58 -2.48 5.26
N ALA A 158 12.60 -3.59 4.51
CA ALA A 158 11.41 -4.38 4.20
C ALA A 158 10.79 -4.97 5.48
N ILE A 159 11.58 -5.60 6.33
CA ILE A 159 11.13 -6.18 7.61
C ILE A 159 10.50 -5.11 8.51
N THR A 160 11.14 -3.95 8.61
CA THR A 160 10.62 -2.83 9.41
C THR A 160 9.27 -2.34 8.87
N LEU A 161 9.16 -2.15 7.55
CA LEU A 161 7.94 -1.70 6.90
C LEU A 161 6.82 -2.76 7.00
N THR A 162 7.16 -4.04 6.78
CA THR A 162 6.21 -5.14 6.91
C THR A 162 5.64 -5.23 8.33
N LYS A 163 6.47 -5.12 9.37
CA LYS A 163 5.98 -5.08 10.77
C LYS A 163 5.03 -3.91 11.01
N LYS A 164 5.37 -2.71 10.52
CA LYS A 164 4.51 -1.54 10.60
C LYS A 164 3.15 -1.77 9.91
N ASN A 165 3.15 -2.36 8.71
CA ASN A 165 1.93 -2.66 7.97
C ASN A 165 1.09 -3.75 8.64
N ARG A 166 1.72 -4.81 9.14
CA ARG A 166 1.06 -5.86 9.92
C ARG A 166 0.32 -5.28 11.13
N GLU A 167 0.98 -4.41 11.89
CA GLU A 167 0.41 -3.77 13.08
C GLU A 167 -0.73 -2.80 12.70
N ARG A 168 -0.50 -1.92 11.73
CA ARG A 168 -1.49 -0.97 11.22
C ARG A 168 -2.77 -1.66 10.76
N LEU A 169 -2.64 -2.76 10.02
CA LEU A 169 -3.76 -3.51 9.45
C LEU A 169 -4.28 -4.61 10.39
N GLN A 170 -3.66 -4.78 11.56
CA GLN A 170 -4.03 -5.82 12.54
C GLN A 170 -4.08 -7.22 11.89
N ALA A 171 -3.05 -7.53 11.09
CA ALA A 171 -2.97 -8.81 10.41
C ALA A 171 -2.27 -9.86 11.28
N ASP A 172 -2.84 -11.06 11.32
CA ASP A 172 -2.25 -12.21 12.04
C ASP A 172 -1.24 -12.91 11.13
N CYS A 173 0.00 -12.42 11.12
CA CYS A 173 1.10 -12.91 10.31
C CYS A 173 2.38 -12.95 11.12
N THR A 174 3.28 -13.88 10.82
CA THR A 174 4.66 -13.91 11.34
C THR A 174 5.58 -13.15 10.37
N VAL A 175 6.54 -12.38 10.88
CA VAL A 175 7.55 -11.70 10.06
C VAL A 175 8.92 -12.25 10.39
N ILE A 176 9.61 -12.76 9.36
CA ILE A 176 10.88 -13.48 9.47
C ILE A 176 11.94 -12.77 8.63
N GLN A 177 13.04 -12.38 9.24
CA GLN A 177 14.20 -11.90 8.48
C GLN A 177 15.07 -13.08 8.09
N THR A 178 15.29 -13.29 6.79
CA THR A 178 16.03 -14.46 6.30
C THR A 178 16.60 -14.21 4.91
N ASP A 179 17.73 -14.85 4.63
CA ASP A 179 18.24 -15.00 3.27
C ASP A 179 17.56 -16.21 2.62
N LEU A 180 16.54 -15.95 1.83
CA LEU A 180 15.67 -16.96 1.24
C LEU A 180 15.21 -17.99 2.28
N PHE A 181 15.54 -19.26 2.10
CA PHE A 181 15.09 -20.35 2.96
C PHE A 181 16.01 -20.65 4.14
N ALA A 182 17.07 -19.86 4.39
CA ALA A 182 18.10 -20.16 5.39
C ALA A 182 17.55 -20.31 6.82
N GLN A 183 16.49 -19.61 7.17
CA GLN A 183 15.84 -19.66 8.49
C GLN A 183 14.40 -20.18 8.42
N ILE A 184 14.04 -20.82 7.32
CA ILE A 184 12.71 -21.39 7.12
C ILE A 184 12.79 -22.90 7.39
N GLU A 185 12.32 -23.31 8.55
CA GLU A 185 12.30 -24.73 8.96
C GLU A 185 10.97 -25.42 8.62
N GLU A 186 9.94 -24.63 8.42
CA GLU A 186 8.56 -25.08 8.25
C GLU A 186 8.24 -25.43 6.80
N LYS A 187 7.22 -26.27 6.63
CA LYS A 187 6.68 -26.62 5.32
C LYS A 187 5.41 -25.83 5.06
N TYR A 188 5.22 -25.42 3.83
CA TYR A 188 4.06 -24.66 3.35
C TYR A 188 3.25 -25.48 2.34
N ASP A 189 1.96 -25.13 2.18
CA ASP A 189 0.99 -25.82 1.32
C ASP A 189 1.03 -25.42 -0.16
#